data_d68efcb470a6cbabb77cfee854ea1131
#
_entry.id   d68efcb470a6cbabb77cfee854ea1131
#
_cell.length_a   1.000
_cell.length_b   1.000
_cell.length_c   1.000
_cell.angle_alpha   90.00
_cell.angle_beta   90.00
_cell.angle_gamma   90.00
#
_symmetry.space_group_name_H-M   'P 1'
#
loop_
_entity.id
_entity.type
_entity.pdbx_description
1 polymer ?
#
loop_
_entity_poly.entity_id
_entity_poly.type
_entity_poly.pdbx_seq_one_letter_code
_entity_poly.pdbx_strand_id
1 'polypeptide(L)'
;MQDLFKGANYLLRGFSLINKKGIRHFAYIPMAINTLLFGFAIWLSMSEFDTWIHNMIPTWIPEWLLGWLMWIIWPLFAGLLLITIFFTFSIIANILAAPFNGPLAEAVEIKLLGKPPEGMDWAEIVKDAPSMIWNEIRKLAYVIMWMIPLFILSWVPVLNIVAPVLWILFSSWMLAIDYHDYPMGNHLLKFP
;
A
#
# COMPACT_ATOMS: atom_id res chain seq x y z
N MET A 1 24.53 -13.59 -4.05
CA MET A 1 24.75 -12.19 -4.45
C MET A 1 24.31 -11.89 -5.89
N GLN A 2 24.57 -12.79 -6.87
CA GLN A 2 24.13 -12.56 -8.28
C GLN A 2 22.61 -12.38 -8.42
N ASP A 3 21.80 -13.07 -7.63
CA ASP A 3 20.34 -13.01 -7.73
C ASP A 3 19.76 -11.71 -7.16
N LEU A 4 20.41 -11.12 -6.18
CA LEU A 4 20.07 -9.79 -5.63
C LEU A 4 20.26 -8.70 -6.70
N PHE A 5 21.37 -8.73 -7.44
CA PHE A 5 21.63 -7.80 -8.54
C PHE A 5 20.68 -8.01 -9.73
N LYS A 6 20.29 -9.27 -10.00
CA LYS A 6 19.25 -9.56 -11.01
C LYS A 6 17.91 -8.98 -10.59
N GLY A 7 17.50 -9.16 -9.32
CA GLY A 7 16.27 -8.60 -8.77
C GLY A 7 16.22 -7.07 -8.89
N ALA A 8 17.30 -6.38 -8.49
CA ALA A 8 17.41 -4.93 -8.64
C ALA A 8 17.30 -4.48 -10.12
N ASN A 9 17.92 -5.22 -11.03
CA ASN A 9 17.85 -4.92 -12.47
C ASN A 9 16.43 -5.11 -13.03
N TYR A 10 15.69 -6.15 -12.59
CA TYR A 10 14.29 -6.32 -12.97
C TYR A 10 13.41 -5.18 -12.46
N LEU A 11 13.64 -4.71 -11.23
CA LEU A 11 12.93 -3.55 -10.68
C LEU A 11 13.15 -2.30 -11.53
N LEU A 12 14.41 -1.99 -11.88
CA LEU A 12 14.75 -0.85 -12.73
C LEU A 12 14.14 -0.95 -14.15
N ARG A 13 14.11 -2.16 -14.72
CA ARG A 13 13.44 -2.41 -16.00
C ARG A 13 11.92 -2.21 -15.88
N GLY A 14 11.32 -2.56 -14.74
CA GLY A 14 9.91 -2.32 -14.45
C GLY A 14 9.54 -0.84 -14.56
N PHE A 15 10.35 0.06 -13.97
CA PHE A 15 10.14 1.51 -14.12
C PHE A 15 10.13 1.99 -15.57
N SER A 16 10.96 1.41 -16.42
CA SER A 16 11.00 1.76 -17.86
C SER A 16 9.78 1.24 -18.62
N LEU A 17 9.12 0.17 -18.12
CA LEU A 17 7.96 -0.42 -18.76
C LEU A 17 6.67 0.33 -18.46
N ILE A 18 6.56 0.97 -17.29
CA ILE A 18 5.36 1.71 -16.85
C ILE A 18 4.92 2.77 -17.89
N ASN A 19 5.88 3.44 -18.55
CA ASN A 19 5.60 4.48 -19.52
C ASN A 19 5.25 3.96 -20.93
N LYS A 20 5.30 2.65 -21.17
CA LYS A 20 5.03 2.09 -22.50
C LYS A 20 3.54 2.07 -22.81
N LYS A 21 3.20 2.28 -24.09
CA LYS A 21 1.82 2.15 -24.59
C LYS A 21 1.28 0.74 -24.28
N GLY A 22 0.05 0.68 -23.77
CA GLY A 22 -0.61 -0.57 -23.35
C GLY A 22 -0.44 -0.90 -21.87
N ILE A 23 0.60 -0.36 -21.20
CA ILE A 23 0.89 -0.63 -19.79
C ILE A 23 0.54 0.60 -18.92
N ARG A 24 0.88 1.80 -19.40
CA ARG A 24 0.82 3.05 -18.65
C ARG A 24 -0.52 3.32 -17.94
N HIS A 25 -1.65 3.02 -18.55
CA HIS A 25 -2.96 3.32 -17.97
C HIS A 25 -3.26 2.44 -16.75
N PHE A 26 -2.81 1.19 -16.72
CA PHE A 26 -2.96 0.32 -15.54
C PHE A 26 -2.12 0.76 -14.35
N ALA A 27 -1.06 1.54 -14.58
CA ALA A 27 -0.26 2.12 -13.51
C ALA A 27 -0.75 3.52 -13.11
N TYR A 28 -1.06 4.38 -14.09
CA TYR A 28 -1.42 5.78 -13.81
C TYR A 28 -2.84 5.96 -13.27
N ILE A 29 -3.81 5.11 -13.66
CA ILE A 29 -5.19 5.21 -13.15
C ILE A 29 -5.24 4.98 -11.64
N PRO A 30 -4.74 3.85 -11.08
CA PRO A 30 -4.74 3.67 -9.63
C PRO A 30 -3.89 4.70 -8.91
N MET A 31 -2.78 5.16 -9.50
CA MET A 31 -1.96 6.22 -8.94
C MET A 31 -2.72 7.56 -8.85
N ALA A 32 -3.49 7.93 -9.87
CA ALA A 32 -4.32 9.12 -9.87
C ALA A 32 -5.44 9.02 -8.81
N ILE A 33 -6.13 7.88 -8.75
CA ILE A 33 -7.18 7.62 -7.74
C ILE A 33 -6.58 7.78 -6.34
N ASN A 34 -5.44 7.14 -6.07
CA ASN A 34 -4.78 7.23 -4.78
C ASN A 34 -4.35 8.66 -4.45
N THR A 35 -3.78 9.39 -5.41
CA THR A 35 -3.39 10.80 -5.21
C THR A 35 -4.57 11.68 -4.85
N LEU A 36 -5.71 11.50 -5.52
CA LEU A 36 -6.94 12.25 -5.21
C LEU A 36 -7.49 11.89 -3.82
N LEU A 37 -7.50 10.61 -3.47
CA LEU A 37 -7.96 10.16 -2.15
C LEU A 37 -7.05 10.70 -1.03
N PHE A 38 -5.74 10.61 -1.21
CA PHE A 38 -4.77 11.18 -0.26
C PHE A 38 -4.94 12.70 -0.12
N GLY A 39 -5.03 13.41 -1.24
CA GLY A 39 -5.23 14.85 -1.26
C GLY A 39 -6.51 15.25 -0.54
N PHE A 40 -7.60 14.54 -0.80
CA PHE A 40 -8.88 14.76 -0.14
C PHE A 40 -8.82 14.50 1.37
N ALA A 41 -8.18 13.40 1.79
CA ALA A 41 -8.04 13.06 3.21
C ALA A 41 -7.20 14.09 3.97
N ILE A 42 -6.10 14.55 3.37
CA ILE A 42 -5.26 15.61 3.94
C ILE A 42 -6.07 16.91 4.06
N TRP A 43 -6.75 17.31 2.99
CA TRP A 43 -7.56 18.51 2.98
C TRP A 43 -8.65 18.49 4.05
N LEU A 44 -9.40 17.38 4.15
CA LEU A 44 -10.43 17.19 5.16
C LEU A 44 -9.86 17.24 6.59
N SER A 45 -8.75 16.56 6.82
CA SER A 45 -8.10 16.55 8.14
C SER A 45 -7.59 17.93 8.55
N MET A 46 -7.05 18.69 7.60
CA MET A 46 -6.56 20.04 7.87
C MET A 46 -7.70 21.05 8.07
N SER A 47 -8.82 20.91 7.37
CA SER A 47 -9.99 21.80 7.53
C SER A 47 -10.67 21.67 8.89
N GLU A 48 -10.64 20.48 9.49
CA GLU A 48 -11.26 20.22 10.79
C GLU A 48 -10.31 20.41 11.97
N PHE A 49 -9.00 20.55 11.71
CA PHE A 49 -7.97 20.58 12.75
C PHE A 49 -8.19 21.72 13.75
N ASP A 50 -8.41 22.93 13.27
CA ASP A 50 -8.59 24.10 14.13
C ASP A 50 -9.83 23.95 15.02
N THR A 51 -10.92 23.43 14.47
CA THR A 51 -12.15 23.14 15.22
C THR A 51 -11.93 22.13 16.32
N TRP A 52 -11.21 21.04 16.00
CA TRP A 52 -10.91 19.99 16.98
C TRP A 52 -9.99 20.48 18.10
N ILE A 53 -8.96 21.22 17.75
CA ILE A 53 -8.01 21.78 18.74
C ILE A 53 -8.71 22.77 19.65
N HIS A 54 -9.49 23.71 19.12
CA HIS A 54 -10.21 24.66 19.94
C HIS A 54 -11.20 23.99 20.90
N ASN A 55 -11.83 22.89 20.50
CA ASN A 55 -12.73 22.13 21.36
C ASN A 55 -12.00 21.31 22.43
N MET A 56 -10.73 20.94 22.20
CA MET A 56 -9.93 20.16 23.16
C MET A 56 -9.17 21.03 24.16
N ILE A 57 -8.92 22.29 23.82
CA ILE A 57 -8.17 23.20 24.69
C ILE A 57 -9.08 23.75 25.78
N PRO A 58 -8.72 23.54 27.05
CA PRO A 58 -9.47 24.13 28.17
C PRO A 58 -9.45 25.64 28.14
N THR A 59 -10.59 26.27 28.38
CA THR A 59 -10.78 27.75 28.35
C THR A 59 -9.95 28.54 29.37
N TRP A 60 -9.34 27.87 30.37
CA TRP A 60 -8.48 28.49 31.37
C TRP A 60 -7.03 28.70 30.90
N ILE A 61 -6.65 28.19 29.70
CA ILE A 61 -5.30 28.38 29.16
C ILE A 61 -5.17 29.77 28.56
N PRO A 62 -4.20 30.61 29.02
CA PRO A 62 -3.99 31.94 28.49
C PRO A 62 -3.57 31.93 27.01
N GLU A 63 -4.01 32.92 26.23
CA GLU A 63 -3.74 33.03 24.79
C GLU A 63 -2.23 33.03 24.45
N TRP A 64 -1.38 33.64 25.28
CA TRP A 64 0.06 33.68 25.07
C TRP A 64 0.68 32.29 25.18
N LEU A 65 0.17 31.44 26.09
CA LEU A 65 0.62 30.04 26.23
C LEU A 65 0.10 29.18 25.07
N LEU A 66 -1.11 29.47 24.60
CA LEU A 66 -1.69 28.80 23.44
C LEU A 66 -0.82 28.98 22.19
N GLY A 67 -0.30 30.20 21.94
CA GLY A 67 0.60 30.46 20.82
C GLY A 67 1.85 29.57 20.84
N TRP A 68 2.46 29.40 22.01
CA TRP A 68 3.62 28.51 22.17
C TRP A 68 3.25 27.02 22.01
N LEU A 69 2.13 26.60 22.58
CA LEU A 69 1.64 25.22 22.46
C LEU A 69 1.34 24.86 21.00
N MET A 70 0.74 25.76 20.23
CA MET A 70 0.45 25.52 18.82
C MET A 70 1.69 25.33 17.97
N TRP A 71 2.82 25.96 18.30
CA TRP A 71 4.10 25.72 17.63
C TRP A 71 4.60 24.28 17.78
N ILE A 72 4.21 23.58 18.85
CA ILE A 72 4.56 22.17 19.11
C ILE A 72 3.44 21.26 18.58
N ILE A 73 2.19 21.61 18.83
CA ILE A 73 1.03 20.78 18.48
C ILE A 73 0.90 20.64 16.95
N TRP A 74 1.11 21.72 16.19
CA TRP A 74 0.99 21.68 14.73
C TRP A 74 1.95 20.70 14.04
N PRO A 75 3.27 20.73 14.28
CA PRO A 75 4.20 19.74 13.71
C PRO A 75 3.93 18.32 14.19
N LEU A 76 3.54 18.16 15.46
CA LEU A 76 3.21 16.85 16.02
C LEU A 76 1.95 16.27 15.35
N PHE A 77 0.91 17.09 15.20
CA PHE A 77 -0.31 16.71 14.50
C PHE A 77 -0.01 16.38 13.02
N ALA A 78 0.72 17.25 12.33
CA ALA A 78 1.09 17.01 10.93
C ALA A 78 1.87 15.70 10.76
N GLY A 79 2.84 15.43 11.66
CA GLY A 79 3.59 14.18 11.67
C GLY A 79 2.69 12.95 11.92
N LEU A 80 1.83 13.02 12.94
CA LEU A 80 0.90 11.95 13.27
C LEU A 80 -0.11 11.72 12.14
N LEU A 81 -0.62 12.79 11.54
CA LEU A 81 -1.51 12.76 10.39
C LEU A 81 -0.85 12.06 9.20
N LEU A 82 0.38 12.46 8.84
CA LEU A 82 1.13 11.86 7.75
C LEU A 82 1.37 10.36 7.98
N ILE A 83 1.74 9.97 9.20
CA ILE A 83 1.93 8.56 9.57
C ILE A 83 0.61 7.80 9.44
N THR A 84 -0.48 8.33 10.01
CA THR A 84 -1.80 7.69 9.95
C THR A 84 -2.28 7.54 8.52
N ILE A 85 -2.17 8.62 7.73
CA ILE A 85 -2.53 8.60 6.32
C ILE A 85 -1.67 7.58 5.57
N PHE A 86 -0.35 7.60 5.75
CA PHE A 86 0.55 6.67 5.07
C PHE A 86 0.17 5.22 5.31
N PHE A 87 -0.03 4.81 6.56
CA PHE A 87 -0.38 3.43 6.88
C PHE A 87 -1.80 3.05 6.47
N THR A 88 -2.80 3.87 6.78
CA THR A 88 -4.20 3.58 6.47
C THR A 88 -4.43 3.56 4.97
N PHE A 89 -3.92 4.55 4.25
CA PHE A 89 -4.12 4.64 2.81
C PHE A 89 -3.26 3.67 2.02
N SER A 90 -2.11 3.23 2.51
CA SER A 90 -1.36 2.15 1.86
C SER A 90 -2.21 0.89 1.74
N ILE A 91 -2.99 0.54 2.77
CA ILE A 91 -3.90 -0.59 2.75
C ILE A 91 -5.04 -0.35 1.73
N ILE A 92 -5.68 0.81 1.80
CA ILE A 92 -6.77 1.19 0.88
C ILE A 92 -6.25 1.24 -0.57
N ALA A 93 -5.07 1.82 -0.77
CA ALA A 93 -4.42 1.91 -2.07
C ALA A 93 -4.19 0.53 -2.70
N ASN A 94 -3.71 -0.44 -1.93
CA ASN A 94 -3.51 -1.81 -2.40
C ASN A 94 -4.83 -2.49 -2.78
N ILE A 95 -5.88 -2.32 -1.97
CA ILE A 95 -7.21 -2.85 -2.28
C ILE A 95 -7.77 -2.24 -3.56
N LEU A 96 -7.64 -0.92 -3.73
CA LEU A 96 -8.12 -0.20 -4.92
C LEU A 96 -7.27 -0.51 -6.17
N ALA A 97 -5.99 -0.81 -5.99
CA ALA A 97 -5.11 -1.21 -7.09
C ALA A 97 -5.31 -2.67 -7.52
N ALA A 98 -5.90 -3.52 -6.68
CA ALA A 98 -6.06 -4.95 -6.94
C ALA A 98 -6.66 -5.27 -8.33
N PRO A 99 -7.76 -4.64 -8.78
CA PRO A 99 -8.33 -4.91 -10.10
C PRO A 99 -7.44 -4.46 -11.27
N PHE A 100 -6.39 -3.68 -11.00
CA PHE A 100 -5.45 -3.22 -12.03
C PHE A 100 -4.15 -4.03 -12.05
N ASN A 101 -3.78 -4.67 -10.94
CA ASN A 101 -2.50 -5.36 -10.80
C ASN A 101 -2.41 -6.62 -11.67
N GLY A 102 -3.47 -7.44 -11.74
CA GLY A 102 -3.55 -8.61 -12.60
C GLY A 102 -3.38 -8.23 -14.08
N PRO A 103 -4.25 -7.34 -14.61
CA PRO A 103 -4.13 -6.79 -15.96
C PRO A 103 -2.79 -6.13 -16.25
N LEU A 104 -2.19 -5.44 -15.28
CA LEU A 104 -0.86 -4.86 -15.40
C LEU A 104 0.21 -5.95 -15.61
N ALA A 105 0.17 -7.01 -14.80
CA ALA A 105 1.10 -8.14 -14.90
C ALA A 105 0.96 -8.83 -16.25
N GLU A 106 -0.27 -9.08 -16.72
CA GLU A 106 -0.54 -9.66 -18.04
C GLU A 106 -0.03 -8.77 -19.18
N ALA A 107 -0.31 -7.47 -19.15
CA ALA A 107 0.18 -6.54 -20.16
C ALA A 107 1.71 -6.48 -20.25
N VAL A 108 2.40 -6.61 -19.10
CA VAL A 108 3.85 -6.70 -19.04
C VAL A 108 4.34 -8.02 -19.62
N GLU A 109 3.72 -9.14 -19.26
CA GLU A 109 4.06 -10.48 -19.76
C GLU A 109 3.92 -10.56 -21.28
N ILE A 110 2.79 -10.12 -21.82
CA ILE A 110 2.55 -10.04 -23.28
C ILE A 110 3.65 -9.20 -23.96
N LYS A 111 4.02 -8.08 -23.34
CA LYS A 111 5.05 -7.17 -23.89
C LYS A 111 6.44 -7.82 -23.90
N LEU A 112 6.76 -8.63 -22.92
CA LEU A 112 8.07 -9.30 -22.82
C LEU A 112 8.15 -10.54 -23.72
N LEU A 113 7.04 -11.28 -23.88
CA LEU A 113 6.98 -12.48 -24.70
C LEU A 113 6.70 -12.22 -26.17
N GLY A 114 6.44 -10.95 -26.56
CA GLY A 114 6.18 -10.56 -27.96
C GLY A 114 4.84 -11.05 -28.50
N LYS A 115 3.93 -11.51 -27.64
CA LYS A 115 2.56 -11.85 -28.04
C LYS A 115 1.75 -10.56 -28.23
N PRO A 116 0.86 -10.49 -29.24
CA PRO A 116 -0.06 -9.38 -29.36
C PRO A 116 -0.97 -9.34 -28.12
N PRO A 117 -1.27 -8.16 -27.57
CA PRO A 117 -2.23 -8.05 -26.48
C PRO A 117 -3.58 -8.57 -27.01
N GLU A 118 -4.09 -9.65 -26.45
CA GLU A 118 -5.50 -9.93 -26.52
C GLU A 118 -6.15 -8.76 -25.80
N GLY A 119 -7.00 -8.03 -26.54
CA GLY A 119 -7.52 -6.76 -26.06
C GLY A 119 -8.22 -6.96 -24.73
N MET A 120 -7.62 -6.41 -23.68
CA MET A 120 -8.16 -6.49 -22.34
C MET A 120 -9.48 -5.76 -22.31
N ASP A 121 -10.57 -6.48 -22.11
CA ASP A 121 -11.88 -5.90 -22.05
C ASP A 121 -12.09 -5.27 -20.66
N TRP A 122 -12.30 -3.96 -20.65
CA TRP A 122 -12.62 -3.23 -19.42
C TRP A 122 -13.89 -3.78 -18.73
N ALA A 123 -14.80 -4.36 -19.48
CA ALA A 123 -15.98 -4.99 -18.92
C ALA A 123 -15.63 -6.23 -18.10
N GLU A 124 -14.64 -7.02 -18.51
CA GLU A 124 -14.15 -8.15 -17.74
C GLU A 124 -13.44 -7.70 -16.45
N ILE A 125 -12.58 -6.67 -16.53
CA ILE A 125 -11.92 -6.10 -15.35
C ILE A 125 -12.96 -5.63 -14.31
N VAL A 126 -13.97 -4.90 -14.74
CA VAL A 126 -15.03 -4.41 -13.84
C VAL A 126 -15.85 -5.58 -13.26
N LYS A 127 -16.13 -6.60 -14.05
CA LYS A 127 -16.86 -7.79 -13.60
C LYS A 127 -16.09 -8.58 -12.54
N ASP A 128 -14.77 -8.70 -12.70
CA ASP A 128 -13.92 -9.50 -11.82
C ASP A 128 -13.35 -8.68 -10.63
N ALA A 129 -13.47 -7.35 -10.69
CA ALA A 129 -12.99 -6.46 -9.62
C ALA A 129 -13.45 -6.85 -8.21
N PRO A 130 -14.73 -7.23 -7.96
CA PRO A 130 -15.16 -7.65 -6.62
C PRO A 130 -14.41 -8.88 -6.11
N SER A 131 -14.11 -9.85 -6.97
CA SER A 131 -13.36 -11.06 -6.59
C SER A 131 -11.90 -10.75 -6.33
N MET A 132 -11.30 -9.85 -7.11
CA MET A 132 -9.92 -9.39 -6.91
C MET A 132 -9.79 -8.63 -5.60
N ILE A 133 -10.72 -7.71 -5.30
CA ILE A 133 -10.77 -6.99 -4.03
C ILE A 133 -10.94 -7.96 -2.85
N TRP A 134 -11.81 -8.94 -2.98
CA TRP A 134 -12.01 -9.94 -1.94
C TRP A 134 -10.76 -10.77 -1.66
N ASN A 135 -10.03 -11.15 -2.70
CA ASN A 135 -8.76 -11.86 -2.55
C ASN A 135 -7.71 -11.00 -1.83
N GLU A 136 -7.66 -9.69 -2.11
CA GLU A 136 -6.77 -8.77 -1.42
C GLU A 136 -7.12 -8.64 0.07
N ILE A 137 -8.41 -8.54 0.40
CA ILE A 137 -8.88 -8.54 1.79
C ILE A 137 -8.50 -9.86 2.51
N ARG A 138 -8.62 -11.00 1.85
CA ARG A 138 -8.20 -12.30 2.41
C ARG A 138 -6.69 -12.34 2.65
N LYS A 139 -5.87 -11.84 1.73
CA LYS A 139 -4.41 -11.70 1.94
C LYS A 139 -4.10 -10.82 3.15
N LEU A 140 -4.76 -9.67 3.28
CA LEU A 140 -4.61 -8.81 4.46
C LEU A 140 -4.98 -9.53 5.76
N ALA A 141 -6.09 -10.26 5.78
CA ALA A 141 -6.49 -11.05 6.94
C ALA A 141 -5.43 -12.10 7.30
N TYR A 142 -4.84 -12.76 6.30
CA TYR A 142 -3.76 -13.71 6.49
C TYR A 142 -2.50 -13.04 7.05
N VAL A 143 -2.11 -11.87 6.52
CA VAL A 143 -0.98 -11.08 7.03
C VAL A 143 -1.22 -10.72 8.51
N ILE A 144 -2.39 -10.18 8.84
CA ILE A 144 -2.73 -9.80 10.23
C ILE A 144 -2.68 -11.01 11.15
N MET A 145 -3.21 -12.15 10.73
CA MET A 145 -3.19 -13.39 11.51
C MET A 145 -1.77 -13.80 11.91
N TRP A 146 -0.79 -13.64 11.02
CA TRP A 146 0.62 -13.95 11.30
C TRP A 146 1.36 -12.82 12.02
N MET A 147 0.96 -11.58 11.82
CA MET A 147 1.54 -10.43 12.53
C MET A 147 1.26 -10.48 14.04
N ILE A 148 0.08 -10.95 14.45
CA ILE A 148 -0.29 -11.00 15.87
C ILE A 148 0.70 -11.83 16.70
N PRO A 149 0.99 -13.10 16.38
CA PRO A 149 1.96 -13.87 17.16
C PRO A 149 3.38 -13.29 17.11
N LEU A 150 3.80 -12.72 15.97
CA LEU A 150 5.09 -12.05 15.86
C LEU A 150 5.16 -10.80 16.75
N PHE A 151 4.08 -10.04 16.81
CA PHE A 151 3.98 -8.87 17.66
C PHE A 151 4.04 -9.27 19.14
N ILE A 152 3.30 -10.29 19.54
CA ILE A 152 3.34 -10.83 20.93
C ILE A 152 4.76 -11.30 21.28
N LEU A 153 5.41 -12.04 20.37
CA LEU A 153 6.78 -12.50 20.55
C LEU A 153 7.77 -11.35 20.79
N SER A 154 7.55 -10.21 20.13
CA SER A 154 8.41 -9.02 20.27
C SER A 154 8.37 -8.41 21.68
N TRP A 155 7.33 -8.68 22.46
CA TRP A 155 7.17 -8.20 23.84
C TRP A 155 7.67 -9.19 24.90
N VAL A 156 7.97 -10.44 24.51
CA VAL A 156 8.46 -11.45 25.46
C VAL A 156 9.96 -11.25 25.67
N PRO A 157 10.42 -11.02 26.93
CA PRO A 157 11.85 -10.92 27.24
C PRO A 157 12.61 -12.14 26.70
N VAL A 158 13.87 -11.94 26.26
CA VAL A 158 14.74 -12.93 25.63
C VAL A 158 14.30 -13.27 24.17
N LEU A 159 13.01 -13.52 23.91
CA LEU A 159 12.52 -13.82 22.57
C LEU A 159 12.51 -12.58 21.65
N ASN A 160 12.41 -11.39 22.24
CA ASN A 160 12.48 -10.13 21.48
C ASN A 160 13.81 -9.92 20.74
N ILE A 161 14.91 -10.62 21.14
CA ILE A 161 16.19 -10.59 20.43
C ILE A 161 16.08 -11.22 19.03
N VAL A 162 15.23 -12.24 18.88
CA VAL A 162 15.03 -12.94 17.61
C VAL A 162 13.92 -12.28 16.77
N ALA A 163 13.05 -11.51 17.40
CA ALA A 163 11.91 -10.88 16.75
C ALA A 163 12.26 -10.06 15.49
N PRO A 164 13.31 -9.19 15.46
CA PRO A 164 13.66 -8.44 14.26
C PRO A 164 13.98 -9.34 13.05
N VAL A 165 14.67 -10.46 13.29
CA VAL A 165 15.00 -11.43 12.22
C VAL A 165 13.74 -12.08 11.68
N LEU A 166 12.83 -12.47 12.57
CA LEU A 166 11.54 -13.05 12.18
C LEU A 166 10.67 -12.05 11.42
N TRP A 167 10.67 -10.77 11.79
CA TRP A 167 9.99 -9.71 11.07
C TRP A 167 10.55 -9.52 9.66
N ILE A 168 11.86 -9.56 9.47
CA ILE A 168 12.50 -9.48 8.16
C ILE A 168 12.11 -10.69 7.30
N LEU A 169 12.17 -11.90 7.86
CA LEU A 169 11.79 -13.12 7.14
C LEU A 169 10.32 -13.11 6.77
N PHE A 170 9.45 -12.73 7.69
CA PHE A 170 8.02 -12.62 7.44
C PHE A 170 7.70 -11.57 6.36
N SER A 171 8.29 -10.38 6.46
CA SER A 171 8.09 -9.32 5.46
C SER A 171 8.59 -9.73 4.08
N SER A 172 9.73 -10.44 4.01
CA SER A 172 10.28 -10.95 2.76
C SER A 172 9.38 -12.02 2.16
N TRP A 173 8.81 -12.90 2.99
CA TRP A 173 7.85 -13.89 2.57
C TRP A 173 6.57 -13.26 2.01
N MET A 174 6.00 -12.32 2.76
CA MET A 174 4.78 -11.64 2.30
C MET A 174 5.00 -10.90 0.98
N LEU A 175 6.14 -10.23 0.85
CA LEU A 175 6.51 -9.58 -0.40
C LEU A 175 6.66 -10.57 -1.56
N ALA A 176 7.26 -11.74 -1.31
CA ALA A 176 7.37 -12.79 -2.32
C ALA A 176 5.99 -13.31 -2.76
N ILE A 177 5.06 -13.51 -1.82
CA ILE A 177 3.68 -13.91 -2.12
C ILE A 177 3.02 -12.85 -3.01
N ASP A 178 3.08 -11.58 -2.63
CA ASP A 178 2.48 -10.47 -3.36
C ASP A 178 2.96 -10.40 -4.81
N TYR A 179 4.26 -10.51 -5.03
CA TYR A 179 4.83 -10.43 -6.38
C TYR A 179 4.57 -11.67 -7.26
N HIS A 180 4.30 -12.84 -6.67
CA HIS A 180 4.01 -14.06 -7.44
C HIS A 180 2.51 -14.25 -7.69
N ASP A 181 1.65 -13.72 -6.84
CA ASP A 181 0.20 -13.94 -6.90
C ASP A 181 -0.41 -13.45 -8.23
N TYR A 182 -0.04 -12.26 -8.69
CA TYR A 182 -0.60 -11.69 -9.92
C TYR A 182 -0.22 -12.46 -11.20
N PRO A 183 1.07 -12.78 -11.46
CA PRO A 183 1.42 -13.60 -12.60
C PRO A 183 0.83 -15.00 -12.55
N MET A 184 0.77 -15.62 -11.37
CA MET A 184 0.17 -16.95 -11.20
C MET A 184 -1.34 -16.92 -11.44
N GLY A 185 -2.04 -15.87 -11.02
CA GLY A 185 -3.45 -15.67 -11.27
C GLY A 185 -3.79 -15.62 -12.76
N ASN A 186 -2.96 -14.96 -13.55
CA ASN A 186 -3.11 -14.88 -15.01
C ASN A 186 -3.00 -16.27 -15.71
N HIS A 187 -2.29 -17.21 -15.10
CA HIS A 187 -2.17 -18.59 -15.57
C HIS A 187 -3.16 -19.54 -14.90
N LEU A 188 -4.22 -19.03 -14.24
CA LEU A 188 -5.25 -19.81 -13.53
C LEU A 188 -4.68 -20.67 -12.37
N LEU A 189 -3.45 -20.39 -11.94
CA LEU A 189 -2.85 -21.01 -10.78
C LEU A 189 -3.33 -20.28 -9.53
N LYS A 190 -4.15 -20.96 -8.73
CA LYS A 190 -4.63 -20.40 -7.46
C LYS A 190 -3.59 -20.62 -6.37
N PHE A 191 -3.32 -19.60 -5.60
CA PHE A 191 -2.55 -19.75 -4.37
C PHE A 191 -3.36 -20.60 -3.38
N PRO A 192 -2.71 -21.54 -2.65
CA PRO A 192 -3.39 -22.41 -1.70
C PRO A 192 -4.01 -21.65 -0.53
#